data_07a7393b5d1312fda87078cbac047ea6
#
_entry.id   07a7393b5d1312fda87078cbac047ea6
#
_cell.length_a   1.000
_cell.length_b   1.000
_cell.length_c   1.000
_cell.angle_alpha   90.00
_cell.angle_beta   90.00
_cell.angle_gamma   90.00
#
_symmetry.space_group_name_H-M   'P 1'
#
loop_
_entity.id
_entity.type
_entity.pdbx_description
1 polymer ?
#
loop_
_entity_poly.entity_id
_entity_poly.type
_entity_poly.pdbx_seq_one_letter_code
_entity_poly.pdbx_strand_id
1 'polypeptide(L)'
;VDSSITVTTDEICSAIKDLYDETRVIAEPAGALSLAGARKYILSKKIKNKNIATILCGANMNFDRLRHVSERADIGESSEIILGVTIDEKPGSFKKFCSIIGKRAITEFNYRYSDNNDAQVFVGIKTTKGIAEKRGIIKKLKANDYKCHDMSNNEMAKLHIRYMVGGICKEINDERIYRFMFPEKPGELLKFLDNIGSRWNISLFHYRNHGADFGRVLIGLQAKAVSYTHLTLPTKQDV
;
A
#
# COMPACT_ATOMS: atom_id res chain seq x y z
N VAL A 1 31.37 -26.49 -1.53
CA VAL A 1 30.07 -25.83 -1.69
C VAL A 1 29.42 -26.43 -2.93
N ASP A 2 28.28 -27.09 -2.74
CA ASP A 2 27.62 -27.80 -3.84
C ASP A 2 26.79 -26.86 -4.72
N SER A 3 26.27 -25.77 -4.15
CA SER A 3 25.54 -24.73 -4.89
C SER A 3 25.51 -23.41 -4.13
N SER A 4 25.24 -22.32 -4.85
CA SER A 4 24.99 -21.01 -4.29
C SER A 4 23.67 -20.44 -4.82
N ILE A 5 22.97 -19.65 -4.00
CA ILE A 5 21.71 -19.02 -4.36
C ILE A 5 21.79 -17.55 -3.96
N THR A 6 21.33 -16.68 -4.85
CA THR A 6 21.14 -15.26 -4.56
C THR A 6 19.69 -15.00 -4.15
N VAL A 7 19.50 -14.11 -3.20
CA VAL A 7 18.18 -13.62 -2.75
C VAL A 7 18.12 -12.10 -2.83
N THR A 8 16.92 -11.56 -2.95
CA THR A 8 16.69 -10.12 -2.96
C THR A 8 16.55 -9.58 -1.55
N THR A 9 16.69 -8.28 -1.38
CA THR A 9 16.44 -7.61 -0.10
C THR A 9 15.01 -7.86 0.40
N ASP A 10 14.02 -7.89 -0.49
CA ASP A 10 12.63 -8.16 -0.14
C ASP A 10 12.43 -9.59 0.37
N GLU A 11 13.10 -10.59 -0.25
CA GLU A 11 13.09 -11.97 0.21
C GLU A 11 13.72 -12.10 1.61
N ILE A 12 14.77 -11.33 1.91
CA ILE A 12 15.40 -11.29 3.23
C ILE A 12 14.45 -10.65 4.26
N CYS A 13 13.84 -9.51 3.92
CA CYS A 13 12.90 -8.83 4.82
C CYS A 13 11.67 -9.72 5.13
N SER A 14 11.16 -10.44 4.14
CA SER A 14 10.12 -11.44 4.34
C SER A 14 10.56 -12.54 5.30
N ALA A 15 11.79 -13.06 5.17
CA ALA A 15 12.32 -14.07 6.08
C ALA A 15 12.50 -13.55 7.52
N ILE A 16 12.88 -12.28 7.71
CA ILE A 16 12.95 -11.66 9.05
C ILE A 16 11.56 -11.60 9.68
N LYS A 17 10.55 -11.20 8.90
CA LYS A 17 9.17 -11.15 9.37
C LYS A 17 8.66 -12.52 9.78
N ASP A 18 8.87 -13.56 8.96
CA ASP A 18 8.46 -14.92 9.30
C ASP A 18 9.14 -15.45 10.57
N LEU A 19 10.46 -15.20 10.70
CA LEU A 19 11.18 -15.55 11.94
C LEU A 19 10.55 -14.89 13.15
N TYR A 20 10.21 -13.61 13.05
CA TYR A 20 9.55 -12.89 14.12
C TYR A 20 8.15 -13.44 14.41
N ASP A 21 7.35 -13.71 13.38
CA ASP A 21 5.98 -14.19 13.53
C ASP A 21 5.94 -15.60 14.18
N GLU A 22 6.89 -16.46 13.84
CA GLU A 22 6.95 -17.84 14.36
C GLU A 22 7.68 -17.95 15.70
N THR A 23 8.73 -17.15 15.91
CA THR A 23 9.64 -17.35 17.06
C THR A 23 9.72 -16.16 18.01
N ARG A 24 9.20 -15.00 17.64
CA ARG A 24 9.37 -13.71 18.33
C ARG A 24 10.83 -13.24 18.41
N VAL A 25 11.70 -13.79 17.58
CA VAL A 25 13.10 -13.41 17.50
C VAL A 25 13.31 -12.45 16.32
N ILE A 26 14.00 -11.34 16.57
CA ILE A 26 14.40 -10.40 15.52
C ILE A 26 15.81 -10.80 15.06
N ALA A 27 15.90 -11.28 13.82
CA ALA A 27 17.17 -11.59 13.19
C ALA A 27 17.71 -10.39 12.40
N GLU A 28 19.02 -10.25 12.33
CA GLU A 28 19.62 -9.32 11.37
C GLU A 28 19.49 -9.84 9.92
N PRO A 29 19.64 -8.98 8.89
CA PRO A 29 19.51 -9.40 7.50
C PRO A 29 20.45 -10.55 7.11
N ALA A 30 21.70 -10.55 7.61
CA ALA A 30 22.66 -11.64 7.37
C ALA A 30 22.19 -12.97 7.99
N GLY A 31 21.59 -12.91 9.19
CA GLY A 31 21.05 -14.10 9.86
C GLY A 31 19.85 -14.70 9.14
N ALA A 32 18.96 -13.86 8.61
CA ALA A 32 17.77 -14.30 7.88
C ALA A 32 18.07 -14.76 6.44
N LEU A 33 19.25 -14.45 5.91
CA LEU A 33 19.68 -14.81 4.55
C LEU A 33 19.59 -16.32 4.31
N SER A 34 19.96 -17.13 5.29
CA SER A 34 19.91 -18.58 5.21
C SER A 34 18.50 -19.11 5.03
N LEU A 35 17.52 -18.55 5.75
CA LEU A 35 16.12 -18.93 5.61
C LEU A 35 15.55 -18.48 4.26
N ALA A 36 15.83 -17.25 3.82
CA ALA A 36 15.43 -16.75 2.51
C ALA A 36 15.97 -17.64 1.37
N GLY A 37 17.26 -18.03 1.45
CA GLY A 37 17.89 -18.94 0.52
C GLY A 37 17.27 -20.34 0.53
N ALA A 38 17.02 -20.91 1.70
CA ALA A 38 16.39 -22.21 1.84
C ALA A 38 14.97 -22.22 1.22
N ARG A 39 14.14 -21.20 1.48
CA ARG A 39 12.81 -21.06 0.85
C ARG A 39 12.90 -21.04 -0.67
N LYS A 40 13.77 -20.24 -1.21
CA LYS A 40 14.00 -20.15 -2.67
C LYS A 40 14.45 -21.47 -3.26
N TYR A 41 15.36 -22.16 -2.58
CA TYR A 41 15.84 -23.48 -2.99
C TYR A 41 14.73 -24.53 -2.99
N ILE A 42 13.96 -24.61 -1.91
CA ILE A 42 12.81 -25.52 -1.77
C ILE A 42 11.82 -25.33 -2.92
N LEU A 43 11.47 -24.07 -3.20
CA LEU A 43 10.53 -23.73 -4.27
C LEU A 43 11.09 -24.08 -5.65
N SER A 44 12.35 -23.74 -5.92
CA SER A 44 12.99 -23.99 -7.21
C SER A 44 13.15 -25.48 -7.52
N LYS A 45 13.46 -26.30 -6.51
CA LYS A 45 13.64 -27.74 -6.61
C LYS A 45 12.37 -28.54 -6.35
N LYS A 46 11.24 -27.87 -6.02
CA LYS A 46 9.97 -28.51 -5.66
C LYS A 46 10.11 -29.57 -4.57
N ILE A 47 10.95 -29.30 -3.58
CA ILE A 47 11.23 -30.22 -2.47
C ILE A 47 9.99 -30.37 -1.61
N LYS A 48 9.60 -31.61 -1.30
CA LYS A 48 8.47 -31.96 -0.43
C LYS A 48 8.87 -33.03 0.55
N ASN A 49 8.24 -33.00 1.74
CA ASN A 49 8.41 -34.03 2.79
C ASN A 49 9.87 -34.27 3.16
N LYS A 50 10.66 -33.20 3.29
CA LYS A 50 12.07 -33.24 3.76
C LYS A 50 12.24 -32.31 4.94
N ASN A 51 13.10 -32.70 5.86
CA ASN A 51 13.59 -31.84 6.92
C ASN A 51 14.75 -31.01 6.39
N ILE A 52 14.68 -29.71 6.58
CA ILE A 52 15.71 -28.75 6.14
C ILE A 52 16.12 -27.95 7.36
N ALA A 53 17.41 -27.90 7.59
CA ALA A 53 18.01 -27.10 8.66
C ALA A 53 18.75 -25.90 8.06
N THR A 54 18.58 -24.74 8.68
CA THR A 54 19.31 -23.52 8.37
C THR A 54 19.94 -22.98 9.65
N ILE A 55 21.04 -22.25 9.53
CA ILE A 55 21.67 -21.57 10.66
C ILE A 55 21.17 -20.15 10.70
N LEU A 56 20.46 -19.80 11.76
CA LEU A 56 20.10 -18.44 12.10
C LEU A 56 21.20 -17.83 12.95
N CYS A 57 21.90 -16.82 12.46
CA CYS A 57 22.96 -16.14 13.19
C CYS A 57 22.76 -14.63 13.18
N GLY A 58 23.07 -14.01 14.32
CA GLY A 58 23.10 -12.56 14.45
C GLY A 58 21.73 -11.90 14.67
N ALA A 59 21.76 -10.90 15.55
CA ALA A 59 20.61 -10.07 15.91
C ALA A 59 21.02 -8.57 15.96
N ASN A 60 22.07 -8.18 15.24
CA ASN A 60 22.55 -6.80 15.17
C ASN A 60 21.60 -5.95 14.30
N MET A 61 20.45 -5.64 14.86
CA MET A 61 19.37 -4.91 14.21
C MET A 61 19.11 -3.58 14.93
N ASN A 62 19.28 -2.47 14.23
CA ASN A 62 18.84 -1.17 14.74
C ASN A 62 17.31 -1.07 14.66
N PHE A 63 16.71 -0.45 15.65
CA PHE A 63 15.24 -0.30 15.72
C PHE A 63 14.67 0.44 14.49
N ASP A 64 15.38 1.44 13.97
CA ASP A 64 14.98 2.15 12.75
C ASP A 64 14.92 1.25 11.51
N ARG A 65 15.74 0.19 11.45
CA ARG A 65 15.71 -0.78 10.36
C ARG A 65 14.46 -1.66 10.38
N LEU A 66 13.81 -1.86 11.53
CA LEU A 66 12.57 -2.63 11.62
C LEU A 66 11.46 -2.03 10.76
N ARG A 67 11.41 -0.71 10.68
CA ARG A 67 10.46 -0.04 9.78
C ARG A 67 10.74 -0.40 8.32
N HIS A 68 11.98 -0.33 7.89
CA HIS A 68 12.38 -0.71 6.54
C HIS A 68 12.06 -2.18 6.24
N VAL A 69 12.34 -3.07 7.19
CA VAL A 69 12.01 -4.50 7.07
C VAL A 69 10.50 -4.70 6.93
N SER A 70 9.71 -4.05 7.78
CA SER A 70 8.23 -4.14 7.73
C SER A 70 7.67 -3.67 6.39
N GLU A 71 8.16 -2.56 5.85
CA GLU A 71 7.70 -2.02 4.57
C GLU A 71 8.07 -2.91 3.37
N ARG A 72 9.18 -3.62 3.44
CA ARG A 72 9.66 -4.49 2.34
C ARG A 72 9.24 -5.94 2.46
N ALA A 73 8.96 -6.42 3.65
CA ALA A 73 8.55 -7.80 3.89
C ALA A 73 7.25 -8.14 3.13
N ASP A 74 6.27 -7.27 3.20
CA ASP A 74 4.98 -7.46 2.50
C ASP A 74 5.14 -7.51 0.97
N ILE A 75 6.13 -6.79 0.42
CA ILE A 75 6.47 -6.85 -1.01
C ILE A 75 7.18 -8.16 -1.34
N GLY A 76 8.12 -8.61 -0.51
CA GLY A 76 8.88 -9.86 -0.70
C GLY A 76 7.99 -11.10 -0.68
N GLU A 77 6.91 -11.08 0.09
CA GLU A 77 5.88 -12.12 0.11
C GLU A 77 4.88 -12.01 -1.04
N SER A 78 4.96 -10.95 -1.84
CA SER A 78 3.89 -10.57 -2.78
C SER A 78 2.55 -10.35 -2.06
N SER A 79 2.59 -9.99 -0.79
CA SER A 79 1.42 -9.67 0.04
C SER A 79 0.98 -8.22 -0.10
N GLU A 80 1.83 -7.36 -0.68
CA GLU A 80 1.50 -6.01 -1.12
C GLU A 80 1.79 -5.82 -2.60
N ILE A 81 0.90 -5.14 -3.29
CA ILE A 81 1.14 -4.65 -4.66
C ILE A 81 1.10 -3.14 -4.69
N ILE A 82 1.97 -2.56 -5.50
CA ILE A 82 2.06 -1.11 -5.69
C ILE A 82 1.70 -0.82 -7.15
N LEU A 83 0.68 0.00 -7.34
CA LEU A 83 0.18 0.37 -8.67
C LEU A 83 0.20 1.88 -8.86
N GLY A 84 0.65 2.31 -10.04
CA GLY A 84 0.37 3.64 -10.57
C GLY A 84 -0.82 3.55 -11.52
N VAL A 85 -1.88 4.33 -11.28
CA VAL A 85 -3.11 4.26 -12.07
C VAL A 85 -3.52 5.65 -12.51
N THR A 86 -3.86 5.80 -13.78
CA THR A 86 -4.47 7.03 -14.31
C THR A 86 -5.98 6.93 -14.18
N ILE A 87 -6.60 7.94 -13.57
CA ILE A 87 -8.06 8.06 -13.44
C ILE A 87 -8.53 9.38 -14.05
N ASP A 88 -9.78 9.42 -14.49
CA ASP A 88 -10.38 10.68 -14.95
C ASP A 88 -10.47 11.70 -13.80
N GLU A 89 -10.22 12.97 -14.10
CA GLU A 89 -10.29 14.07 -13.12
C GLU A 89 -11.72 14.63 -13.05
N LYS A 90 -12.64 13.85 -12.48
CA LYS A 90 -14.03 14.27 -12.30
C LYS A 90 -14.64 13.71 -11.01
N PRO A 91 -15.66 14.37 -10.44
CA PRO A 91 -16.34 13.89 -9.24
C PRO A 91 -16.82 12.44 -9.38
N GLY A 92 -16.53 11.62 -8.37
CA GLY A 92 -16.90 10.21 -8.34
C GLY A 92 -15.89 9.24 -8.96
N SER A 93 -14.89 9.68 -9.73
CA SER A 93 -13.88 8.80 -10.34
C SER A 93 -13.05 8.06 -9.31
N PHE A 94 -12.69 8.73 -8.23
CA PHE A 94 -11.96 8.15 -7.11
C PHE A 94 -12.76 7.02 -6.44
N LYS A 95 -14.03 7.27 -6.14
CA LYS A 95 -14.93 6.27 -5.58
C LYS A 95 -15.12 5.07 -6.52
N LYS A 96 -15.30 5.32 -7.82
CA LYS A 96 -15.40 4.27 -8.85
C LYS A 96 -14.15 3.40 -8.87
N PHE A 97 -12.96 4.02 -8.84
CA PHE A 97 -11.68 3.30 -8.77
C PHE A 97 -11.60 2.41 -7.52
N CYS A 98 -11.89 2.95 -6.34
CA CYS A 98 -11.88 2.18 -5.09
C CYS A 98 -12.91 1.02 -5.09
N SER A 99 -14.05 1.20 -5.74
CA SER A 99 -15.07 0.15 -5.88
C SER A 99 -14.55 -1.04 -6.71
N ILE A 100 -13.73 -0.79 -7.73
CA ILE A 100 -13.12 -1.84 -8.57
C ILE A 100 -12.06 -2.62 -7.77
N ILE A 101 -11.26 -1.92 -6.95
CA ILE A 101 -10.33 -2.57 -6.01
C ILE A 101 -11.10 -3.43 -5.01
N GLY A 102 -12.28 -2.96 -4.57
CA GLY A 102 -13.15 -3.66 -3.64
C GLY A 102 -12.70 -3.52 -2.19
N LYS A 103 -13.24 -4.37 -1.31
CA LYS A 103 -12.98 -4.35 0.14
C LYS A 103 -11.62 -4.96 0.49
N ARG A 104 -10.55 -4.36 0.00
CA ARG A 104 -9.17 -4.75 0.31
C ARG A 104 -8.55 -3.77 1.29
N ALA A 105 -7.56 -4.23 2.05
CA ALA A 105 -6.76 -3.32 2.86
C ALA A 105 -5.87 -2.49 1.92
N ILE A 106 -6.01 -1.19 1.98
CA ILE A 106 -5.16 -0.23 1.30
C ILE A 106 -4.05 0.16 2.26
N THR A 107 -2.82 -0.07 1.87
CA THR A 107 -1.65 0.28 2.67
C THR A 107 -1.26 1.73 2.47
N GLU A 108 -1.46 2.23 1.27
CA GLU A 108 -1.11 3.58 0.90
C GLU A 108 -1.97 4.09 -0.25
N PHE A 109 -2.25 5.39 -0.23
CA PHE A 109 -2.97 6.04 -1.30
C PHE A 109 -2.50 7.50 -1.44
N ASN A 110 -1.89 7.82 -2.58
CA ASN A 110 -1.45 9.16 -2.91
C ASN A 110 -2.13 9.62 -4.20
N TYR A 111 -2.79 10.75 -4.13
CA TYR A 111 -3.46 11.39 -5.24
C TYR A 111 -3.35 12.90 -5.10
N ARG A 112 -3.09 13.56 -6.20
CA ARG A 112 -3.17 15.01 -6.30
C ARG A 112 -3.74 15.39 -7.66
N TYR A 113 -4.67 16.32 -7.65
CA TYR A 113 -5.21 16.96 -8.85
C TYR A 113 -4.09 17.50 -9.73
N SER A 114 -4.20 17.29 -11.01
CA SER A 114 -3.32 17.80 -12.07
C SER A 114 -4.15 18.62 -13.05
N ASP A 115 -3.50 19.50 -13.81
CA ASP A 115 -4.13 20.43 -14.76
C ASP A 115 -4.72 19.74 -16.00
N ASN A 116 -4.56 18.45 -16.09
CA ASN A 116 -5.05 17.61 -17.17
C ASN A 116 -6.35 16.92 -16.78
N ASN A 117 -7.09 16.46 -17.77
CA ASN A 117 -8.30 15.65 -17.55
C ASN A 117 -8.06 14.34 -16.82
N ASP A 118 -6.81 13.99 -16.59
CA ASP A 118 -6.34 12.75 -15.98
C ASP A 118 -5.54 13.02 -14.69
N ALA A 119 -5.82 12.26 -13.66
CA ALA A 119 -5.03 12.25 -12.43
C ALA A 119 -4.22 10.97 -12.26
N GLN A 120 -3.04 11.09 -11.65
CA GLN A 120 -2.19 9.97 -11.32
C GLN A 120 -2.42 9.55 -9.87
N VAL A 121 -2.78 8.30 -9.69
CA VAL A 121 -2.98 7.67 -8.39
C VAL A 121 -1.85 6.69 -8.13
N PHE A 122 -1.21 6.81 -6.97
CA PHE A 122 -0.30 5.81 -6.45
C PHE A 122 -0.99 5.07 -5.32
N VAL A 123 -1.11 3.75 -5.44
CA VAL A 123 -1.84 2.93 -4.46
C VAL A 123 -1.08 1.67 -4.09
N GLY A 124 -0.98 1.43 -2.77
CA GLY A 124 -0.55 0.17 -2.19
C GLY A 124 -1.77 -0.65 -1.74
N ILE A 125 -1.83 -1.93 -2.09
CA ILE A 125 -2.95 -2.82 -1.80
C ILE A 125 -2.43 -4.11 -1.20
N LYS A 126 -2.92 -4.51 -0.02
CA LYS A 126 -2.65 -5.83 0.54
C LYS A 126 -3.34 -6.93 -0.26
N THR A 127 -2.61 -8.01 -0.48
CA THR A 127 -3.10 -9.22 -1.16
C THR A 127 -2.90 -10.44 -0.27
N THR A 128 -3.82 -11.38 -0.33
CA THR A 128 -3.75 -12.65 0.40
C THR A 128 -3.39 -13.83 -0.49
N LYS A 129 -3.52 -13.64 -1.81
CA LYS A 129 -3.27 -14.68 -2.82
C LYS A 129 -2.09 -14.34 -3.75
N GLY A 130 -1.23 -13.39 -3.33
CA GLY A 130 0.00 -13.02 -4.01
C GLY A 130 -0.20 -12.66 -5.49
N ILE A 131 0.68 -13.18 -6.34
CA ILE A 131 0.75 -12.86 -7.79
C ILE A 131 -0.57 -13.12 -8.54
N ALA A 132 -1.33 -14.14 -8.16
CA ALA A 132 -2.60 -14.47 -8.84
C ALA A 132 -3.64 -13.35 -8.61
N GLU A 133 -3.71 -12.84 -7.39
CA GLU A 133 -4.61 -11.73 -7.05
C GLU A 133 -4.17 -10.43 -7.72
N LYS A 134 -2.85 -10.15 -7.75
CA LYS A 134 -2.28 -9.00 -8.46
C LYS A 134 -2.73 -8.99 -9.93
N ARG A 135 -2.55 -10.10 -10.64
CA ARG A 135 -2.99 -10.23 -12.03
C ARG A 135 -4.48 -10.00 -12.20
N GLY A 136 -5.29 -10.50 -11.26
CA GLY A 136 -6.73 -10.31 -11.25
C GLY A 136 -7.14 -8.84 -11.08
N ILE A 137 -6.49 -8.10 -10.17
CA ILE A 137 -6.74 -6.67 -9.95
C ILE A 137 -6.37 -5.87 -11.20
N ILE A 138 -5.16 -6.08 -11.74
CA ILE A 138 -4.69 -5.39 -12.95
C ILE A 138 -5.63 -5.66 -14.14
N LYS A 139 -6.08 -6.93 -14.31
CA LYS A 139 -7.04 -7.29 -15.37
C LYS A 139 -8.36 -6.55 -15.20
N LYS A 140 -8.90 -6.45 -13.97
CA LYS A 140 -10.13 -5.71 -13.70
C LYS A 140 -10.00 -4.21 -13.99
N LEU A 141 -8.88 -3.61 -13.59
CA LEU A 141 -8.61 -2.19 -13.87
C LEU A 141 -8.56 -1.94 -15.38
N LYS A 142 -7.79 -2.75 -16.11
CA LYS A 142 -7.70 -2.64 -17.59
C LYS A 142 -9.04 -2.87 -18.28
N ALA A 143 -9.88 -3.81 -17.80
CA ALA A 143 -11.21 -4.05 -18.32
C ALA A 143 -12.21 -2.91 -18.06
N ASN A 144 -11.87 -1.98 -17.20
CA ASN A 144 -12.61 -0.74 -16.93
C ASN A 144 -11.89 0.50 -17.48
N ASP A 145 -11.03 0.33 -18.48
CA ASP A 145 -10.30 1.35 -19.23
C ASP A 145 -9.27 2.16 -18.41
N TYR A 146 -8.86 1.66 -17.24
CA TYR A 146 -7.80 2.29 -16.46
C TYR A 146 -6.42 1.96 -17.04
N LYS A 147 -5.63 3.00 -17.30
CA LYS A 147 -4.19 2.84 -17.53
C LYS A 147 -3.52 2.49 -16.19
N CYS A 148 -2.96 1.30 -16.09
CA CYS A 148 -2.41 0.77 -14.84
C CYS A 148 -0.99 0.26 -15.06
N HIS A 149 -0.07 0.71 -14.21
CA HIS A 149 1.33 0.31 -14.18
C HIS A 149 1.64 -0.43 -12.87
N ASP A 150 2.21 -1.63 -12.97
CA ASP A 150 2.70 -2.38 -11.82
C ASP A 150 4.06 -1.82 -11.40
N MET A 151 4.11 -1.22 -10.21
CA MET A 151 5.31 -0.65 -9.61
C MET A 151 5.86 -1.48 -8.45
N SER A 152 5.31 -2.67 -8.20
CA SER A 152 5.70 -3.52 -7.06
C SER A 152 7.19 -3.87 -7.04
N ASN A 153 7.85 -3.91 -8.19
CA ASN A 153 9.29 -4.19 -8.30
C ASN A 153 10.13 -2.93 -8.60
N ASN A 154 9.54 -1.73 -8.52
CA ASN A 154 10.24 -0.48 -8.80
C ASN A 154 10.79 0.12 -7.49
N GLU A 155 12.13 0.12 -7.32
CA GLU A 155 12.79 0.64 -6.12
C GLU A 155 12.52 2.13 -5.90
N MET A 156 12.46 2.94 -6.96
CA MET A 156 12.12 4.36 -6.85
C MET A 156 10.71 4.55 -6.31
N ALA A 157 9.75 3.74 -6.78
CA ALA A 157 8.39 3.78 -6.27
C ALA A 157 8.33 3.40 -4.79
N LYS A 158 9.02 2.34 -4.38
CA LYS A 158 9.05 1.87 -2.99
C LYS A 158 9.66 2.89 -2.02
N LEU A 159 10.74 3.55 -2.43
CA LEU A 159 11.53 4.41 -1.55
C LEU A 159 11.12 5.89 -1.60
N HIS A 160 10.68 6.39 -2.74
CA HIS A 160 10.48 7.82 -2.94
C HIS A 160 9.02 8.19 -3.24
N ILE A 161 8.38 7.58 -4.22
CA ILE A 161 7.00 7.97 -4.61
C ILE A 161 6.04 7.75 -3.43
N ARG A 162 6.25 6.73 -2.63
CA ARG A 162 5.50 6.41 -1.42
C ARG A 162 5.38 7.57 -0.42
N TYR A 163 6.34 8.49 -0.40
CA TYR A 163 6.37 9.61 0.54
C TYR A 163 6.02 10.97 -0.09
N MET A 164 5.73 10.98 -1.40
CA MET A 164 5.46 12.22 -2.10
C MET A 164 3.97 12.60 -1.96
N VAL A 165 3.74 13.73 -1.32
CA VAL A 165 2.44 14.43 -1.37
C VAL A 165 2.57 15.52 -2.42
N GLY A 166 1.64 15.58 -3.37
CA GLY A 166 1.66 16.57 -4.46
C GLY A 166 1.68 18.01 -3.95
N GLY A 167 2.20 18.92 -4.77
CA GLY A 167 2.30 20.35 -4.47
C GLY A 167 0.97 21.10 -4.54
N ILE A 168 1.03 22.44 -4.56
CA ILE A 168 -0.13 23.30 -4.72
C ILE A 168 -0.63 23.20 -6.17
N CYS A 169 -1.89 22.92 -6.37
CA CYS A 169 -2.53 23.03 -7.67
C CYS A 169 -3.05 24.46 -7.87
N LYS A 170 -2.55 25.15 -8.90
CA LYS A 170 -2.89 26.55 -9.17
C LYS A 170 -4.31 26.74 -9.73
N GLU A 171 -4.90 25.70 -10.30
CA GLU A 171 -6.20 25.77 -10.96
C GLU A 171 -7.37 25.43 -10.04
N ILE A 172 -7.10 25.01 -8.81
CA ILE A 172 -8.14 24.68 -7.84
C ILE A 172 -8.46 25.91 -7.00
N ASN A 173 -9.63 26.45 -7.24
CA ASN A 173 -10.24 27.46 -6.38
C ASN A 173 -11.12 26.76 -5.31
N ASP A 174 -11.24 27.36 -4.13
CA ASP A 174 -12.10 26.88 -3.04
C ASP A 174 -11.70 25.48 -2.46
N GLU A 175 -10.43 25.14 -2.51
CA GLU A 175 -9.91 23.95 -1.86
C GLU A 175 -9.94 24.09 -0.33
N ARG A 176 -10.52 23.09 0.35
CA ARG A 176 -10.48 22.93 1.80
C ARG A 176 -9.75 21.65 2.16
N ILE A 177 -8.81 21.75 3.08
CA ILE A 177 -8.03 20.61 3.54
C ILE A 177 -8.59 20.12 4.87
N TYR A 178 -8.88 18.83 4.96
CA TYR A 178 -9.40 18.17 6.15
C TYR A 178 -8.52 16.98 6.52
N ARG A 179 -8.45 16.71 7.81
CA ARG A 179 -7.87 15.48 8.35
C ARG A 179 -8.97 14.62 8.94
N PHE A 180 -9.07 13.37 8.51
CA PHE A 180 -9.99 12.40 9.05
C PHE A 180 -9.27 11.22 9.66
N MET A 181 -9.94 10.54 10.58
CA MET A 181 -9.52 9.28 11.16
C MET A 181 -10.68 8.29 11.13
N PHE A 182 -10.38 7.03 10.81
CA PHE A 182 -11.34 5.94 10.83
C PHE A 182 -10.63 4.64 11.29
N PRO A 183 -11.38 3.64 11.82
CA PRO A 183 -10.80 2.36 12.20
C PRO A 183 -10.08 1.70 11.03
N GLU A 184 -8.85 1.18 11.28
CA GLU A 184 -8.04 0.56 10.24
C GLU A 184 -8.50 -0.87 9.97
N LYS A 185 -9.53 -1.01 9.14
CA LYS A 185 -10.11 -2.30 8.72
C LYS A 185 -10.34 -2.35 7.22
N PRO A 186 -10.25 -3.52 6.60
CA PRO A 186 -10.59 -3.69 5.18
C PRO A 186 -11.99 -3.18 4.87
N GLY A 187 -12.09 -2.30 3.88
CA GLY A 187 -13.35 -1.70 3.42
C GLY A 187 -13.73 -0.38 4.10
N GLU A 188 -13.10 0.05 5.18
CA GLU A 188 -13.43 1.31 5.86
C GLU A 188 -13.08 2.54 4.99
N LEU A 189 -12.02 2.48 4.20
CA LEU A 189 -11.72 3.52 3.22
C LEU A 189 -12.86 3.68 2.19
N LEU A 190 -13.41 2.58 1.71
CA LEU A 190 -14.55 2.63 0.77
C LEU A 190 -15.79 3.22 1.43
N LYS A 191 -16.12 2.83 2.66
CA LYS A 191 -17.23 3.43 3.43
C LYS A 191 -17.03 4.94 3.63
N PHE A 192 -15.80 5.36 3.93
CA PHE A 192 -15.45 6.77 4.06
C PHE A 192 -15.75 7.53 2.76
N LEU A 193 -15.33 6.98 1.61
CA LEU A 193 -15.60 7.56 0.30
C LEU A 193 -17.10 7.53 -0.07
N ASP A 194 -17.82 6.50 0.36
CA ASP A 194 -19.28 6.43 0.19
C ASP A 194 -20.00 7.56 0.93
N ASN A 195 -19.53 7.88 2.15
CA ASN A 195 -20.09 8.97 2.96
C ASN A 195 -19.78 10.36 2.38
N ILE A 196 -18.59 10.56 1.81
CA ILE A 196 -18.27 11.78 1.08
C ILE A 196 -19.14 11.89 -0.17
N GLY A 197 -19.42 10.76 -0.82
CA GLY A 197 -20.22 10.69 -2.04
C GLY A 197 -19.51 11.31 -3.24
N SER A 198 -20.32 11.71 -4.24
CA SER A 198 -19.85 12.37 -5.46
C SER A 198 -20.14 13.87 -5.49
N ARG A 199 -20.43 14.47 -4.33
CA ARG A 199 -20.81 15.90 -4.25
C ARG A 199 -19.63 16.84 -4.43
N TRP A 200 -18.45 16.41 -3.99
CA TRP A 200 -17.23 17.23 -4.04
C TRP A 200 -16.16 16.54 -4.87
N ASN A 201 -15.41 17.34 -5.57
CA ASN A 201 -14.20 16.84 -6.21
C ASN A 201 -13.11 16.71 -5.17
N ILE A 202 -12.46 15.55 -5.12
CA ILE A 202 -11.29 15.31 -4.27
C ILE A 202 -10.07 15.80 -5.02
N SER A 203 -9.43 16.84 -4.52
CA SER A 203 -8.27 17.48 -5.13
C SER A 203 -6.94 16.98 -4.57
N LEU A 204 -6.94 16.50 -3.33
CA LEU A 204 -5.81 15.89 -2.63
C LEU A 204 -6.32 14.68 -1.87
N PHE A 205 -5.59 13.58 -1.92
CA PHE A 205 -5.84 12.44 -1.04
C PHE A 205 -4.52 11.79 -0.65
N HIS A 206 -4.23 11.81 0.63
CA HIS A 206 -3.08 11.14 1.19
C HIS A 206 -3.52 10.26 2.36
N TYR A 207 -3.33 8.97 2.18
CA TYR A 207 -3.60 7.96 3.20
C TYR A 207 -2.45 6.98 3.26
N ARG A 208 -2.06 6.63 4.48
CA ARG A 208 -1.07 5.60 4.74
C ARG A 208 -1.44 4.81 5.98
N ASN A 209 -1.45 3.49 5.85
CA ASN A 209 -1.51 2.59 6.99
C ASN A 209 -0.13 2.47 7.63
N HIS A 210 -0.02 2.90 8.88
CA HIS A 210 1.21 2.83 9.68
C HIS A 210 1.20 1.68 10.71
N GLY A 211 0.25 0.72 10.58
CA GLY A 211 0.07 -0.33 11.57
C GLY A 211 -0.58 0.14 12.89
N ALA A 212 -1.21 1.33 12.87
CA ALA A 212 -2.00 1.81 14.00
C ALA A 212 -3.45 1.33 13.89
N ASP A 213 -4.20 1.34 15.01
CA ASP A 213 -5.61 0.94 15.04
C ASP A 213 -6.52 1.88 14.23
N PHE A 214 -6.04 3.08 13.93
CA PHE A 214 -6.75 4.11 13.18
C PHE A 214 -5.97 4.57 11.96
N GLY A 215 -6.60 4.48 10.80
CA GLY A 215 -6.15 5.10 9.56
C GLY A 215 -6.34 6.62 9.61
N ARG A 216 -5.36 7.36 9.10
CA ARG A 216 -5.36 8.82 9.03
C ARG A 216 -5.34 9.25 7.58
N VAL A 217 -6.29 10.11 7.21
CA VAL A 217 -6.42 10.67 5.86
C VAL A 217 -6.22 12.17 5.90
N LEU A 218 -5.42 12.68 4.99
CA LEU A 218 -5.39 14.09 4.61
C LEU A 218 -6.11 14.21 3.26
N ILE A 219 -7.17 14.99 3.19
CA ILE A 219 -7.99 15.14 1.99
C ILE A 219 -8.22 16.61 1.67
N GLY A 220 -8.05 16.97 0.40
CA GLY A 220 -8.48 18.24 -0.16
C GLY A 220 -9.80 18.05 -0.91
N LEU A 221 -10.75 18.90 -0.63
CA LEU A 221 -12.06 18.92 -1.27
C LEU A 221 -12.29 20.29 -1.93
N GLN A 222 -12.76 20.28 -3.17
CA GLN A 222 -13.31 21.48 -3.78
C GLN A 222 -14.76 21.65 -3.33
N ALA A 223 -14.99 22.61 -2.44
CA ALA A 223 -16.32 22.90 -1.90
C ALA A 223 -16.57 24.40 -1.93
N LYS A 224 -17.59 24.83 -2.66
CA LYS A 224 -18.05 26.23 -2.59
C LYS A 224 -18.51 26.54 -1.16
N ALA A 225 -18.30 27.77 -0.70
CA ALA A 225 -18.48 28.20 0.69
C ALA A 225 -19.83 27.86 1.37
N VAL A 226 -20.88 27.54 0.58
CA VAL A 226 -22.22 27.23 1.07
C VAL A 226 -22.48 25.72 1.24
N SER A 227 -21.67 24.84 0.66
CA SER A 227 -21.95 23.40 0.63
C SER A 227 -21.34 22.58 1.77
N TYR A 228 -20.47 23.18 2.59
CA TYR A 228 -19.79 22.46 3.69
C TYR A 228 -20.58 22.38 4.99
N THR A 229 -21.68 23.15 5.16
CA THR A 229 -22.53 23.12 6.36
C THR A 229 -23.28 21.78 6.53
N HIS A 230 -23.21 20.90 5.54
CA HIS A 230 -23.86 19.58 5.55
C HIS A 230 -22.88 18.40 5.57
N LEU A 231 -21.63 18.63 5.92
CA LEU A 231 -20.62 17.56 6.11
C LEU A 231 -20.86 16.88 7.46
N THR A 232 -21.96 16.15 7.59
CA THR A 232 -22.17 15.23 8.72
C THR A 232 -21.44 13.94 8.43
N LEU A 233 -20.16 13.85 8.82
CA LEU A 233 -19.43 12.60 8.86
C LEU A 233 -19.63 11.92 10.22
N PRO A 234 -19.78 10.60 10.29
CA PRO A 234 -20.03 9.88 11.53
C PRO A 234 -18.76 9.72 12.37
N THR A 235 -18.02 10.80 12.56
CA THR A 235 -16.86 10.83 13.44
C THR A 235 -17.09 11.91 14.48
N LYS A 236 -17.78 11.54 15.55
CA LYS A 236 -17.65 12.26 16.81
C LYS A 236 -16.22 12.12 17.29
N GLN A 237 -15.52 13.20 17.36
CA GLN A 237 -14.46 13.39 18.32
C GLN A 237 -14.65 14.77 18.94
N ASP A 238 -15.30 14.73 20.06
CA ASP A 238 -15.17 15.78 21.07
C ASP A 238 -13.75 15.60 21.66
N VAL A 239 -12.93 16.63 21.58
CA VAL A 239 -11.72 16.83 22.37
C VAL A 239 -12.08 17.68 23.53
#